data_73fc4fc26f03a93ed136d1730e6bf8aa
#
_entry.id   73fc4fc26f03a93ed136d1730e6bf8aa
#
_cell.length_a   1.000
_cell.length_b   1.000
_cell.length_c   1.000
_cell.angle_alpha   90.00
_cell.angle_beta   90.00
_cell.angle_gamma   90.00
#
_symmetry.space_group_name_H-M   'P 1'
#
loop_
_entity.id
_entity.type
_entity.pdbx_description
1 polymer ?
#
loop_
_entity_poly.entity_id
_entity_poly.type
_entity_poly.pdbx_seq_one_letter_code
_entity_poly.pdbx_strand_id
1 'polypeptide(L)'
;MKKVADKQILMAADFAGYPLKEAIKEYLGKKGWTVTDVGVKADSDPEDTALMFHRIGLRVGAMIAEKEFERALIFCGTGMGIHIAASKCPGVHAGVVESVPAAFRAITGNGVNVLAMGAFYVTPELGKQCADAFLYNDFGSGWEWWPDFDRFHRIAIDELDAFNYEEYKANGFRVKHLGDCHCELYDRPEGFSSIPLMVKR
;
A
#
# COMPACT_ATOMS: atom_id res chain seq x y z
N MET A 1 6.60 -7.54 15.01
CA MET A 1 5.92 -7.19 13.73
C MET A 1 5.20 -8.41 13.18
N LYS A 2 3.90 -8.26 12.89
CA LYS A 2 3.08 -9.29 12.23
C LYS A 2 3.34 -9.22 10.73
N LYS A 3 3.75 -10.34 10.12
CA LYS A 3 4.26 -10.38 8.74
C LYS A 3 3.27 -10.99 7.75
N VAL A 4 3.38 -10.55 6.50
CA VAL A 4 2.63 -11.11 5.37
C VAL A 4 3.02 -12.56 5.10
N ALA A 5 4.30 -12.91 5.28
CA ALA A 5 4.77 -14.29 5.16
C ALA A 5 4.08 -15.25 6.15
N ASP A 6 3.65 -14.75 7.33
CA ASP A 6 2.90 -15.49 8.33
C ASP A 6 1.38 -15.38 8.13
N LYS A 7 0.94 -14.89 6.96
CA LYS A 7 -0.46 -14.60 6.63
C LYS A 7 -1.16 -13.70 7.68
N GLN A 8 -0.45 -12.67 8.17
CA GLN A 8 -0.97 -11.67 9.09
C GLN A 8 -1.16 -10.35 8.34
N ILE A 9 -2.35 -9.75 8.45
CA ILE A 9 -2.67 -8.49 7.79
C ILE A 9 -3.53 -7.58 8.68
N LEU A 10 -3.24 -6.27 8.63
CA LEU A 10 -4.07 -5.25 9.23
C LEU A 10 -5.13 -4.81 8.23
N MET A 11 -6.39 -4.70 8.65
CA MET A 11 -7.48 -4.17 7.83
C MET A 11 -8.27 -3.11 8.58
N ALA A 12 -8.77 -2.12 7.83
CA ALA A 12 -9.70 -1.15 8.38
C ALA A 12 -10.57 -0.52 7.29
N ALA A 13 -11.79 -0.12 7.66
CA ALA A 13 -12.66 0.67 6.80
C ALA A 13 -13.50 1.62 7.64
N ASP A 14 -13.90 2.75 7.04
CA ASP A 14 -15.05 3.52 7.49
C ASP A 14 -16.38 2.87 7.05
N PHE A 15 -17.50 3.51 7.33
CA PHE A 15 -18.81 2.98 6.96
C PHE A 15 -19.00 2.81 5.46
N ALA A 16 -18.47 3.70 4.62
CA ALA A 16 -18.55 3.61 3.17
C ALA A 16 -17.70 2.46 2.61
N GLY A 17 -16.55 2.19 3.21
CA GLY A 17 -15.64 1.10 2.84
C GLY A 17 -16.01 -0.26 3.43
N TYR A 18 -16.89 -0.29 4.45
CA TYR A 18 -17.22 -1.48 5.22
C TYR A 18 -17.65 -2.69 4.36
N PRO A 19 -18.56 -2.56 3.38
CA PRO A 19 -18.99 -3.71 2.58
C PRO A 19 -17.85 -4.35 1.79
N LEU A 20 -16.97 -3.54 1.21
CA LEU A 20 -15.81 -4.03 0.45
C LEU A 20 -14.80 -4.70 1.39
N LYS A 21 -14.54 -4.09 2.56
CA LYS A 21 -13.67 -4.67 3.59
C LYS A 21 -14.15 -6.06 4.01
N GLU A 22 -15.43 -6.23 4.33
CA GLU A 22 -15.95 -7.52 4.79
C GLU A 22 -15.86 -8.60 3.72
N ALA A 23 -16.13 -8.26 2.45
CA ALA A 23 -16.00 -9.20 1.33
C ALA A 23 -14.55 -9.69 1.15
N ILE A 24 -13.57 -8.80 1.30
CA ILE A 24 -12.15 -9.15 1.19
C ILE A 24 -11.68 -9.90 2.45
N LYS A 25 -12.13 -9.50 3.63
CA LYS A 25 -11.82 -10.17 4.90
C LYS A 25 -12.29 -11.62 4.91
N GLU A 26 -13.52 -11.89 4.48
CA GLU A 26 -14.06 -13.24 4.32
C GLU A 26 -13.22 -14.06 3.33
N TYR A 27 -12.89 -13.47 2.18
CA TYR A 27 -12.05 -14.12 1.17
C TYR A 27 -10.68 -14.49 1.69
N LEU A 28 -10.00 -13.57 2.38
CA LEU A 28 -8.68 -13.81 2.97
C LEU A 28 -8.75 -14.87 4.09
N GLY A 29 -9.80 -14.83 4.91
CA GLY A 29 -10.03 -15.85 5.93
C GLY A 29 -10.13 -17.25 5.36
N LYS A 30 -10.83 -17.44 4.23
CA LYS A 30 -10.90 -18.71 3.51
C LYS A 30 -9.54 -19.17 2.94
N LYS A 31 -8.62 -18.24 2.72
CA LYS A 31 -7.23 -18.52 2.30
C LYS A 31 -6.25 -18.71 3.49
N GLY A 32 -6.77 -18.70 4.71
CA GLY A 32 -5.99 -18.93 5.93
C GLY A 32 -5.26 -17.69 6.44
N TRP A 33 -5.68 -16.48 6.05
CA TRP A 33 -5.14 -15.24 6.61
C TRP A 33 -5.77 -14.91 7.96
N THR A 34 -4.95 -14.44 8.88
CA THR A 34 -5.40 -13.81 10.13
C THR A 34 -5.51 -12.32 9.92
N VAL A 35 -6.74 -11.82 9.94
CA VAL A 35 -7.03 -10.39 9.75
C VAL A 35 -7.24 -9.72 11.11
N THR A 36 -6.41 -8.72 11.42
CA THR A 36 -6.66 -7.79 12.52
C THR A 36 -7.45 -6.60 11.96
N ASP A 37 -8.72 -6.50 12.34
CA ASP A 37 -9.65 -5.47 11.86
C ASP A 37 -9.86 -4.39 12.93
N VAL A 38 -9.42 -3.17 12.63
CA VAL A 38 -9.52 -1.99 13.51
C VAL A 38 -10.49 -0.92 12.98
N GLY A 39 -11.27 -1.25 11.95
CA GLY A 39 -12.29 -0.37 11.36
C GLY A 39 -13.70 -0.64 11.85
N VAL A 40 -14.67 -0.13 11.10
CA VAL A 40 -16.11 -0.33 11.30
C VAL A 40 -16.45 -1.83 11.28
N LYS A 41 -17.33 -2.24 12.18
CA LYS A 41 -17.91 -3.59 12.31
C LYS A 41 -19.43 -3.52 12.19
N ALA A 42 -20.07 -4.68 12.11
CA ALA A 42 -21.53 -4.77 11.94
C ALA A 42 -22.33 -4.09 13.07
N ASP A 43 -21.78 -4.07 14.27
CA ASP A 43 -22.39 -3.50 15.49
C ASP A 43 -21.83 -2.12 15.85
N SER A 44 -21.02 -1.51 14.97
CA SER A 44 -20.45 -0.18 15.21
C SER A 44 -21.52 0.90 15.22
N ASP A 45 -21.41 1.82 16.18
CA ASP A 45 -22.27 3.01 16.28
C ASP A 45 -21.96 3.98 15.11
N PRO A 46 -22.94 4.32 14.25
CA PRO A 46 -22.73 5.29 13.18
C PRO A 46 -22.32 6.70 13.65
N GLU A 47 -22.64 7.06 14.88
CA GLU A 47 -22.28 8.34 15.46
C GLU A 47 -20.87 8.34 16.10
N ASP A 48 -20.20 7.20 16.18
CA ASP A 48 -18.82 7.13 16.68
C ASP A 48 -17.86 7.80 15.69
N THR A 49 -17.49 9.03 16.04
CA THR A 49 -16.56 9.82 15.24
C THR A 49 -15.15 9.22 15.15
N ALA A 50 -14.78 8.27 16.03
CA ALA A 50 -13.51 7.56 15.95
C ALA A 50 -13.44 6.63 14.72
N LEU A 51 -14.59 6.31 14.12
CA LEU A 51 -14.74 5.48 12.92
C LEU A 51 -14.79 6.26 11.61
N MET A 52 -14.55 7.57 11.64
CA MET A 52 -14.39 8.38 10.43
C MET A 52 -13.09 8.03 9.70
N PHE A 53 -13.13 8.03 8.35
CA PHE A 53 -12.03 7.59 7.48
C PHE A 53 -10.65 8.14 7.87
N HIS A 54 -10.59 9.44 8.21
CA HIS A 54 -9.32 10.08 8.55
C HIS A 54 -8.74 9.60 9.89
N ARG A 55 -9.57 9.33 10.90
CA ARG A 55 -9.14 8.81 12.19
C ARG A 55 -8.72 7.36 12.11
N ILE A 56 -9.45 6.56 11.32
CA ILE A 56 -9.07 5.19 11.01
C ILE A 56 -7.74 5.16 10.23
N GLY A 57 -7.59 6.02 9.22
CA GLY A 57 -6.35 6.11 8.46
C GLY A 57 -5.14 6.45 9.32
N LEU A 58 -5.27 7.45 10.23
CA LEU A 58 -4.21 7.79 11.19
C LEU A 58 -3.88 6.63 12.13
N ARG A 59 -4.89 5.90 12.62
CA ARG A 59 -4.69 4.71 13.48
C ARG A 59 -3.90 3.63 12.75
N VAL A 60 -4.31 3.30 11.52
CA VAL A 60 -3.60 2.30 10.70
C VAL A 60 -2.17 2.77 10.41
N GLY A 61 -2.01 4.04 10.02
CA GLY A 61 -0.69 4.62 9.78
C GLY A 61 0.24 4.51 10.99
N ALA A 62 -0.28 4.80 12.20
CA ALA A 62 0.49 4.64 13.43
C ALA A 62 0.92 3.19 13.67
N MET A 63 0.02 2.20 13.48
CA MET A 63 0.35 0.78 13.67
C MET A 63 1.39 0.27 12.66
N ILE A 64 1.41 0.81 11.43
CA ILE A 64 2.46 0.51 10.44
C ILE A 64 3.78 1.20 10.83
N ALA A 65 3.74 2.48 11.21
CA ALA A 65 4.92 3.24 11.64
C ALA A 65 5.61 2.61 12.84
N GLU A 66 4.83 2.14 13.84
CA GLU A 66 5.32 1.41 15.01
C GLU A 66 5.71 -0.05 14.70
N LYS A 67 5.65 -0.47 13.45
CA LYS A 67 6.02 -1.81 12.98
C LYS A 67 5.23 -2.94 13.68
N GLU A 68 4.01 -2.68 14.09
CA GLU A 68 3.12 -3.74 14.58
C GLU A 68 2.74 -4.71 13.45
N PHE A 69 2.53 -4.16 12.24
CA PHE A 69 2.21 -4.90 11.02
C PHE A 69 3.15 -4.50 9.88
N GLU A 70 3.43 -5.45 9.00
CA GLU A 70 4.19 -5.21 7.78
C GLU A 70 3.36 -4.49 6.72
N ARG A 71 2.09 -4.88 6.55
CA ARG A 71 1.18 -4.31 5.54
C ARG A 71 -0.23 -4.14 6.06
N ALA A 72 -0.98 -3.25 5.41
CA ALA A 72 -2.39 -3.02 5.66
C ALA A 72 -3.22 -2.91 4.38
N LEU A 73 -4.51 -3.30 4.48
CA LEU A 73 -5.55 -3.02 3.48
C LEU A 73 -6.57 -2.07 4.11
N ILE A 74 -6.82 -0.92 3.50
CA ILE A 74 -7.71 0.10 4.03
C ILE A 74 -8.77 0.51 3.00
N PHE A 75 -9.97 0.84 3.48
CA PHE A 75 -11.10 1.09 2.62
C PHE A 75 -11.92 2.30 3.10
N CYS A 76 -12.36 3.13 2.16
CA CYS A 76 -13.41 4.12 2.38
C CYS A 76 -14.25 4.25 1.10
N GLY A 77 -15.09 5.26 0.99
CA GLY A 77 -15.89 5.45 -0.23
C GLY A 77 -15.01 5.56 -1.49
N THR A 78 -14.01 6.42 -1.47
CA THR A 78 -13.11 6.65 -2.62
C THR A 78 -11.72 6.03 -2.49
N GLY A 79 -11.34 5.54 -1.31
CA GLY A 79 -9.98 5.13 -0.99
C GLY A 79 -9.02 6.30 -0.72
N MET A 80 -9.35 7.51 -1.20
CA MET A 80 -8.44 8.66 -1.19
C MET A 80 -8.28 9.28 0.21
N GLY A 81 -9.38 9.54 0.92
CA GLY A 81 -9.33 10.21 2.21
C GLY A 81 -8.59 9.39 3.28
N ILE A 82 -8.86 8.10 3.34
CA ILE A 82 -8.19 7.18 4.29
C ILE A 82 -6.71 7.01 3.96
N HIS A 83 -6.34 6.99 2.67
CA HIS A 83 -4.96 6.99 2.17
C HIS A 83 -4.19 8.24 2.62
N ILE A 84 -4.75 9.45 2.39
CA ILE A 84 -4.14 10.71 2.80
C ILE A 84 -3.85 10.70 4.31
N ALA A 85 -4.79 10.19 5.10
CA ALA A 85 -4.63 10.11 6.55
C ALA A 85 -3.52 9.13 6.96
N ALA A 86 -3.50 7.93 6.41
CA ALA A 86 -2.46 6.94 6.72
C ALA A 86 -1.05 7.45 6.35
N SER A 87 -0.92 8.15 5.23
CA SER A 87 0.35 8.73 4.73
C SER A 87 0.92 9.85 5.63
N LYS A 88 0.21 10.28 6.68
CA LYS A 88 0.76 11.25 7.63
C LYS A 88 1.75 10.66 8.62
N CYS A 89 1.81 9.35 8.74
CA CYS A 89 2.72 8.67 9.65
C CYS A 89 4.04 8.34 8.93
N PRO A 90 5.20 8.45 9.62
CA PRO A 90 6.50 8.18 9.01
C PRO A 90 6.63 6.71 8.59
N GLY A 91 7.34 6.46 7.47
CA GLY A 91 7.53 5.11 6.93
C GLY A 91 6.25 4.47 6.38
N VAL A 92 5.15 5.24 6.23
CA VAL A 92 3.92 4.78 5.62
C VAL A 92 3.88 5.18 4.15
N HIS A 93 4.03 4.20 3.28
CA HIS A 93 3.85 4.33 1.85
C HIS A 93 2.46 3.81 1.48
N ALA A 94 1.47 4.70 1.53
CA ALA A 94 0.12 4.34 1.16
C ALA A 94 -0.13 4.58 -0.34
N GLY A 95 -0.90 3.71 -0.99
CA GLY A 95 -1.28 3.83 -2.39
C GLY A 95 -2.75 3.52 -2.62
N VAL A 96 -3.45 4.36 -3.40
CA VAL A 96 -4.83 4.09 -3.85
C VAL A 96 -4.79 3.33 -5.16
N VAL A 97 -5.55 2.23 -5.25
CA VAL A 97 -5.60 1.40 -6.45
C VAL A 97 -7.02 1.04 -6.85
N GLU A 98 -7.23 0.98 -8.17
CA GLU A 98 -8.50 0.65 -8.81
C GLU A 98 -8.32 -0.43 -9.90
N SER A 99 -7.15 -1.08 -9.92
CA SER A 99 -6.86 -2.16 -10.87
C SER A 99 -5.80 -3.10 -10.35
N VAL A 100 -5.82 -4.33 -10.83
CA VAL A 100 -4.82 -5.36 -10.48
C VAL A 100 -3.40 -4.93 -10.88
N PRO A 101 -3.16 -4.38 -12.09
CA PRO A 101 -1.85 -3.84 -12.44
C PRO A 101 -1.33 -2.77 -11.49
N ALA A 102 -2.22 -1.84 -11.07
CA ALA A 102 -1.84 -0.80 -10.11
C ALA A 102 -1.47 -1.40 -8.74
N ALA A 103 -2.26 -2.36 -8.23
CA ALA A 103 -1.98 -3.05 -6.97
C ALA A 103 -0.65 -3.82 -7.02
N PHE A 104 -0.37 -4.50 -8.13
CA PHE A 104 0.89 -5.19 -8.35
C PHE A 104 2.07 -4.21 -8.34
N ARG A 105 1.98 -3.09 -9.07
CA ARG A 105 3.06 -2.10 -9.13
C ARG A 105 3.21 -1.30 -7.85
N ALA A 106 2.15 -1.09 -7.10
CA ALA A 106 2.20 -0.45 -5.79
C ALA A 106 3.21 -1.16 -4.87
N ILE A 107 3.17 -2.48 -4.79
CA ILE A 107 4.11 -3.25 -3.97
C ILE A 107 5.45 -3.47 -4.69
N THR A 108 5.46 -3.93 -5.92
CA THR A 108 6.69 -4.40 -6.57
C THR A 108 7.64 -3.28 -6.99
N GLY A 109 7.11 -2.10 -7.34
CA GLY A 109 7.90 -0.96 -7.81
C GLY A 109 7.96 0.21 -6.84
N ASN A 110 6.97 0.38 -5.95
CA ASN A 110 6.89 1.56 -5.10
C ASN A 110 6.93 1.23 -3.59
N GLY A 111 7.09 -0.03 -3.21
CA GLY A 111 7.20 -0.41 -1.80
C GLY A 111 5.99 -0.01 -0.94
N VAL A 112 4.80 0.11 -1.54
CA VAL A 112 3.57 0.44 -0.82
C VAL A 112 3.34 -0.60 0.27
N ASN A 113 3.17 -0.13 1.51
CA ASN A 113 2.87 -0.98 2.66
C ASN A 113 1.42 -0.82 3.18
N VAL A 114 0.69 0.17 2.66
CA VAL A 114 -0.74 0.39 2.95
C VAL A 114 -1.50 0.54 1.64
N LEU A 115 -2.27 -0.49 1.24
CA LEU A 115 -3.08 -0.44 0.02
C LEU A 115 -4.48 0.07 0.34
N ALA A 116 -4.89 1.14 -0.31
CA ALA A 116 -6.21 1.74 -0.16
C ALA A 116 -7.10 1.44 -1.37
N MET A 117 -8.36 1.10 -1.13
CA MET A 117 -9.36 0.86 -2.18
C MET A 117 -10.66 1.61 -1.89
N GLY A 118 -11.27 2.16 -2.93
CA GLY A 118 -12.54 2.88 -2.86
C GLY A 118 -13.73 1.99 -3.18
N ALA A 119 -14.64 1.79 -2.20
CA ALA A 119 -15.80 0.93 -2.38
C ALA A 119 -16.82 1.46 -3.41
N PHE A 120 -16.71 2.73 -3.80
CA PHE A 120 -17.55 3.30 -4.87
C PHE A 120 -17.09 2.90 -6.28
N TYR A 121 -15.83 2.44 -6.43
CA TYR A 121 -15.21 2.15 -7.72
C TYR A 121 -14.77 0.70 -7.85
N VAL A 122 -14.34 0.10 -6.73
CA VAL A 122 -13.79 -1.25 -6.70
C VAL A 122 -14.85 -2.24 -6.28
N THR A 123 -15.21 -3.15 -7.18
CA THR A 123 -16.10 -4.26 -6.85
C THR A 123 -15.42 -5.26 -5.91
N PRO A 124 -16.18 -6.06 -5.14
CA PRO A 124 -15.59 -7.12 -4.31
C PRO A 124 -14.64 -8.05 -5.07
N GLU A 125 -14.99 -8.41 -6.30
CA GLU A 125 -14.19 -9.32 -7.12
C GLU A 125 -12.86 -8.70 -7.56
N LEU A 126 -12.89 -7.44 -7.99
CA LEU A 126 -11.67 -6.69 -8.30
C LEU A 126 -10.83 -6.46 -7.05
N GLY A 127 -11.45 -6.14 -5.92
CA GLY A 127 -10.76 -5.93 -4.65
C GLY A 127 -10.02 -7.18 -4.16
N LYS A 128 -10.60 -8.39 -4.31
CA LYS A 128 -9.92 -9.65 -4.01
C LYS A 128 -8.67 -9.87 -4.87
N GLN A 129 -8.78 -9.58 -6.18
CA GLN A 129 -7.64 -9.69 -7.10
C GLN A 129 -6.55 -8.66 -6.78
N CYS A 130 -6.91 -7.43 -6.44
CA CYS A 130 -5.97 -6.39 -5.99
C CYS A 130 -5.28 -6.80 -4.68
N ALA A 131 -6.03 -7.36 -3.72
CA ALA A 131 -5.46 -7.86 -2.48
C ALA A 131 -4.47 -9.00 -2.73
N ASP A 132 -4.78 -9.96 -3.61
CA ASP A 132 -3.86 -11.04 -3.98
C ASP A 132 -2.58 -10.47 -4.62
N ALA A 133 -2.71 -9.55 -5.58
CA ALA A 133 -1.58 -8.92 -6.24
C ALA A 133 -0.65 -8.20 -5.24
N PHE A 134 -1.21 -7.59 -4.22
CA PHE A 134 -0.47 -6.89 -3.17
C PHE A 134 0.13 -7.82 -2.11
N LEU A 135 -0.56 -8.90 -1.75
CA LEU A 135 -0.17 -9.76 -0.63
C LEU A 135 0.77 -10.91 -1.02
N TYR A 136 0.74 -11.36 -2.28
CA TYR A 136 1.58 -12.47 -2.76
C TYR A 136 2.81 -12.02 -3.54
N ASN A 137 3.13 -10.73 -3.53
CA ASN A 137 4.33 -10.17 -4.13
C ASN A 137 5.07 -9.30 -3.13
N ASP A 138 6.38 -9.13 -3.38
CA ASP A 138 7.25 -8.31 -2.56
C ASP A 138 7.87 -7.17 -3.39
N PHE A 139 8.47 -6.20 -2.70
CA PHE A 139 9.21 -5.13 -3.36
C PHE A 139 10.35 -5.73 -4.19
N GLY A 140 10.43 -5.34 -5.44
CA GLY A 140 11.37 -5.90 -6.41
C GLY A 140 10.91 -7.15 -7.16
N SER A 141 9.77 -7.77 -6.78
CA SER A 141 9.26 -8.95 -7.50
C SER A 141 9.00 -8.64 -8.98
N GLY A 142 9.56 -9.45 -9.86
CA GLY A 142 9.41 -9.30 -11.31
C GLY A 142 10.37 -8.30 -11.94
N TRP A 143 11.37 -7.80 -11.20
CA TRP A 143 12.43 -6.90 -11.69
C TRP A 143 13.79 -7.58 -11.82
N GLU A 144 13.87 -8.88 -11.66
CA GLU A 144 15.12 -9.67 -11.70
C GLU A 144 15.86 -9.55 -13.04
N TRP A 145 15.12 -9.21 -14.10
CA TRP A 145 15.66 -8.96 -15.42
C TRP A 145 16.17 -7.52 -15.63
N TRP A 146 15.90 -6.61 -14.68
CA TRP A 146 16.34 -5.21 -14.71
C TRP A 146 16.86 -4.75 -13.34
N PRO A 147 18.04 -5.21 -12.91
CA PRO A 147 18.58 -4.95 -11.57
C PRO A 147 18.77 -3.47 -11.25
N ASP A 148 19.14 -2.64 -12.24
CA ASP A 148 19.32 -1.20 -12.05
C ASP A 148 18.00 -0.50 -11.72
N PHE A 149 16.90 -0.95 -12.27
CA PHE A 149 15.58 -0.42 -11.94
C PHE A 149 15.16 -0.78 -10.51
N ASP A 150 15.42 -2.00 -10.05
CA ASP A 150 15.20 -2.40 -8.66
C ASP A 150 16.06 -1.57 -7.71
N ARG A 151 17.35 -1.42 -7.99
CA ARG A 151 18.28 -0.60 -7.21
C ARG A 151 17.80 0.86 -7.12
N PHE A 152 17.41 1.46 -8.24
CA PHE A 152 16.87 2.82 -8.28
C PHE A 152 15.67 2.99 -7.34
N HIS A 153 14.69 2.07 -7.40
CA HIS A 153 13.50 2.16 -6.56
C HIS A 153 13.81 1.99 -5.07
N ARG A 154 14.78 1.14 -4.70
CA ARG A 154 15.22 1.00 -3.30
C ARG A 154 15.83 2.29 -2.78
N ILE A 155 16.73 2.91 -3.54
CA ILE A 155 17.33 4.19 -3.16
C ILE A 155 16.24 5.27 -3.04
N ALA A 156 15.29 5.32 -3.99
CA ALA A 156 14.20 6.29 -3.95
C ALA A 156 13.32 6.13 -2.69
N ILE A 157 13.02 4.91 -2.27
CA ILE A 157 12.28 4.65 -1.03
C ILE A 157 13.09 5.07 0.19
N ASP A 158 14.38 4.74 0.25
CA ASP A 158 15.26 5.13 1.36
C ASP A 158 15.37 6.67 1.48
N GLU A 159 15.44 7.38 0.34
CA GLU A 159 15.44 8.85 0.33
C GLU A 159 14.09 9.44 0.79
N LEU A 160 12.97 8.82 0.42
CA LEU A 160 11.64 9.21 0.88
C LEU A 160 11.46 8.96 2.39
N ASP A 161 11.95 7.84 2.92
CA ASP A 161 11.91 7.54 4.34
C ASP A 161 12.79 8.47 5.17
N ALA A 162 13.92 8.90 4.60
CA ALA A 162 14.82 9.86 5.23
C ALA A 162 14.39 11.33 5.04
N PHE A 163 13.30 11.60 4.30
CA PHE A 163 12.91 12.96 3.95
C PHE A 163 12.52 13.81 5.16
N ASN A 164 13.17 14.98 5.28
CA ASN A 164 12.83 16.03 6.22
C ASN A 164 12.60 17.35 5.48
N TYR A 165 11.42 17.93 5.61
CA TYR A 165 11.04 19.14 4.87
C TYR A 165 11.93 20.36 5.21
N GLU A 166 12.30 20.57 6.48
CA GLU A 166 13.11 21.72 6.89
C GLU A 166 14.54 21.60 6.36
N GLU A 167 15.11 20.40 6.36
CA GLU A 167 16.41 20.13 5.75
C GLU A 167 16.37 20.31 4.23
N TYR A 168 15.33 19.79 3.57
CA TYR A 168 15.11 19.94 2.15
C TYR A 168 15.03 21.42 1.74
N LYS A 169 14.27 22.22 2.48
CA LYS A 169 14.15 23.67 2.29
C LYS A 169 15.50 24.39 2.52
N ALA A 170 16.19 24.07 3.61
CA ALA A 170 17.49 24.64 3.95
C ALA A 170 18.56 24.31 2.88
N ASN A 171 18.45 23.15 2.22
CA ASN A 171 19.34 22.72 1.15
C ASN A 171 18.90 23.21 -0.24
N GLY A 172 18.08 24.27 -0.33
CA GLY A 172 17.63 24.87 -1.57
C GLY A 172 16.73 23.93 -2.40
N PHE A 173 15.87 23.13 -1.75
CA PHE A 173 14.96 22.16 -2.35
C PHE A 173 15.68 21.06 -3.16
N ARG A 174 16.79 20.59 -2.60
CA ARG A 174 17.54 19.45 -3.17
C ARG A 174 17.53 18.29 -2.18
N VAL A 175 17.19 17.12 -2.69
CA VAL A 175 17.24 15.88 -1.90
C VAL A 175 18.70 15.53 -1.60
N LYS A 176 18.96 15.05 -0.40
CA LYS A 176 20.25 14.45 -0.05
C LYS A 176 20.32 13.05 -0.69
N HIS A 177 21.21 12.88 -1.65
CA HIS A 177 21.41 11.59 -2.30
C HIS A 177 21.94 10.56 -1.32
N LEU A 178 21.26 9.42 -1.21
CA LEU A 178 21.71 8.26 -0.41
C LEU A 178 22.43 7.23 -1.27
N GLY A 179 22.40 7.37 -2.60
CA GLY A 179 23.09 6.50 -3.53
C GLY A 179 23.09 7.04 -4.95
N ASP A 180 23.69 6.30 -5.88
CA ASP A 180 23.59 6.58 -7.30
C ASP A 180 22.24 6.12 -7.82
N CYS A 181 21.35 7.10 -8.01
CA CYS A 181 19.99 6.90 -8.57
C CYS A 181 19.99 6.91 -10.09
N HIS A 182 21.17 6.92 -10.76
CA HIS A 182 21.16 6.87 -12.21
C HIS A 182 20.54 5.55 -12.67
N CYS A 183 19.36 5.66 -13.22
CA CYS A 183 18.68 4.59 -13.92
C CYS A 183 18.55 5.02 -15.37
N GLU A 184 19.14 4.28 -16.27
CA GLU A 184 18.97 4.48 -17.71
C GLU A 184 17.53 4.10 -18.11
N LEU A 185 16.57 4.81 -17.50
CA LEU A 185 15.13 4.63 -17.78
C LEU A 185 14.77 4.82 -19.25
N TYR A 186 15.67 5.47 -20.00
CA TYR A 186 15.46 5.79 -21.40
C TYR A 186 16.07 4.73 -22.34
N ASP A 187 17.00 3.91 -21.86
CA ASP A 187 17.54 2.76 -22.60
C ASP A 187 16.67 1.51 -22.37
N ARG A 188 15.38 1.66 -22.63
CA ARG A 188 14.48 0.50 -22.60
C ARG A 188 14.94 -0.51 -23.63
N PRO A 189 15.04 -1.81 -23.27
CA PRO A 189 15.30 -2.84 -24.27
C PRO A 189 14.31 -2.71 -25.43
N GLU A 190 14.81 -2.76 -26.65
CA GLU A 190 13.95 -2.73 -27.85
C GLU A 190 12.85 -3.78 -27.75
N GLY A 191 11.61 -3.37 -28.03
CA GLY A 191 10.44 -4.24 -27.96
C GLY A 191 9.64 -4.17 -26.64
N PHE A 192 10.01 -3.31 -25.69
CA PHE A 192 9.31 -3.17 -24.43
C PHE A 192 8.06 -2.28 -24.56
N SER A 193 6.92 -2.87 -24.89
CA SER A 193 5.63 -2.15 -24.97
C SER A 193 4.76 -2.31 -23.72
N SER A 194 5.01 -3.32 -22.87
CA SER A 194 4.26 -3.52 -21.64
C SER A 194 5.11 -4.25 -20.58
N ILE A 195 4.98 -3.84 -19.34
CA ILE A 195 5.59 -4.53 -18.20
C ILE A 195 4.81 -5.83 -17.97
N PRO A 196 5.43 -7.02 -18.00
CA PRO A 196 4.73 -8.26 -17.76
C PRO A 196 4.09 -8.25 -16.37
N LEU A 197 2.79 -8.49 -16.31
CA LEU A 197 2.08 -8.77 -15.08
C LEU A 197 2.34 -10.24 -14.71
N MET A 198 3.45 -10.49 -14.03
CA MET A 198 3.67 -11.81 -13.45
C MET A 198 3.06 -11.87 -12.07
N VAL A 199 1.76 -12.13 -12.02
CA VAL A 199 1.10 -12.55 -10.78
C VAL A 199 1.48 -14.02 -10.58
N LYS A 200 2.32 -14.30 -9.59
CA LYS A 200 2.54 -15.69 -9.16
C LYS A 200 1.18 -16.22 -8.66
N ARG A 201 0.69 -17.27 -9.30
CA ARG A 201 -0.54 -17.97 -8.90
C ARG A 201 -0.28 -18.92 -7.76
#